data_fc17d85e94e705ac9604017630fec4c1
#
_entry.id   fc17d85e94e705ac9604017630fec4c1
#
_cell.length_a   1.000
_cell.length_b   1.000
_cell.length_c   1.000
_cell.angle_alpha   90.00
_cell.angle_beta   90.00
_cell.angle_gamma   90.00
#
_symmetry.space_group_name_H-M   'P 1'
#
loop_
_entity.id
_entity.type
_entity.pdbx_description
1 polymer ?
#
loop_
_entity_poly.entity_id
_entity_poly.type
_entity_poly.pdbx_seq_one_letter_code
_entity_poly.pdbx_strand_id
1 'polypeptide(L)'
;MKLTTVPEYLKAIANGPISQPNGYTCQSTCICAATGGDVSIGNIRDALSLIGEPGSPDVMGQYLTKFFGNRYSYHPLASINDIRADIDAGCLVIIHGWFTRSGHVICIDGEDPTGFRVMDPNDEFHADIWDYPAEDQAFQGTYSDLCIYAACIAGESRDDAHSVYAAGAIDHAKGGAWVHRIAPGVVSA
;
A
#
# COMPACT_ATOMS: atom_id res chain seq x y z
N MET A 1 -5.08 -14.08 -12.28
CA MET A 1 -4.84 -12.74 -11.69
C MET A 1 -6.17 -12.22 -11.14
N LYS A 2 -6.21 -11.90 -9.87
CA LYS A 2 -7.34 -11.23 -9.23
C LYS A 2 -6.99 -9.76 -9.05
N LEU A 3 -7.95 -8.86 -9.20
CA LEU A 3 -7.74 -7.42 -9.09
C LEU A 3 -8.77 -6.80 -8.16
N THR A 4 -8.40 -5.67 -7.55
CA THR A 4 -9.37 -4.83 -6.84
C THR A 4 -10.50 -4.39 -7.76
N THR A 5 -11.68 -4.24 -7.19
CA THR A 5 -12.87 -3.70 -7.88
C THR A 5 -13.32 -2.36 -7.29
N VAL A 6 -12.46 -1.68 -6.54
CA VAL A 6 -12.70 -0.34 -5.99
C VAL A 6 -12.72 0.69 -7.13
N PRO A 7 -13.88 1.25 -7.48
CA PRO A 7 -14.04 2.04 -8.71
C PRO A 7 -13.27 3.36 -8.67
N GLU A 8 -13.13 3.99 -7.51
CA GLU A 8 -12.35 5.21 -7.33
C GLU A 8 -10.87 4.97 -7.68
N TYR A 9 -10.30 3.88 -7.17
CA TYR A 9 -8.92 3.52 -7.47
C TYR A 9 -8.71 3.22 -8.95
N LEU A 10 -9.59 2.40 -9.53
CA LEU A 10 -9.51 2.06 -10.97
C LEU A 10 -9.61 3.29 -11.87
N LYS A 11 -10.44 4.28 -11.50
CA LYS A 11 -10.51 5.58 -12.17
C LYS A 11 -9.18 6.34 -12.09
N ALA A 12 -8.59 6.39 -10.89
CA ALA A 12 -7.36 7.13 -10.65
C ALA A 12 -6.18 6.61 -11.46
N ILE A 13 -6.04 5.28 -11.59
CA ILE A 13 -4.92 4.63 -12.29
C ILE A 13 -5.22 4.29 -13.76
N ALA A 14 -6.35 4.71 -14.31
CA ALA A 14 -6.74 4.38 -15.69
C ALA A 14 -5.69 4.79 -16.75
N ASN A 15 -4.87 5.80 -16.47
CA ASN A 15 -3.80 6.29 -17.33
C ASN A 15 -2.39 5.91 -16.83
N GLY A 16 -2.30 4.98 -15.88
CA GLY A 16 -1.05 4.53 -15.26
C GLY A 16 -0.98 4.84 -13.76
N PRO A 17 0.07 4.37 -13.08
CA PRO A 17 0.29 4.61 -11.66
C PRO A 17 0.55 6.10 -11.37
N ILE A 18 0.34 6.50 -10.12
CA ILE A 18 0.51 7.90 -9.69
C ILE A 18 1.84 8.04 -8.95
N SER A 19 2.73 8.89 -9.47
CA SER A 19 4.02 9.19 -8.84
C SER A 19 3.89 10.14 -7.66
N GLN A 20 4.65 9.87 -6.60
CA GLN A 20 4.82 10.82 -5.52
C GLN A 20 5.70 12.00 -5.97
N PRO A 21 5.34 13.25 -5.64
CA PRO A 21 6.12 14.42 -6.05
C PRO A 21 7.43 14.61 -5.27
N ASN A 22 7.65 13.86 -4.21
CA ASN A 22 8.87 13.91 -3.36
C ASN A 22 8.91 12.72 -2.39
N GLY A 23 10.05 12.49 -1.74
CA GLY A 23 10.34 11.32 -0.90
C GLY A 23 9.55 11.20 0.42
N TYR A 24 8.56 12.05 0.69
CA TYR A 24 7.74 12.01 1.92
C TYR A 24 6.22 12.08 1.65
N THR A 25 5.77 11.90 0.41
CA THR A 25 4.35 11.97 0.03
C THR A 25 3.75 10.63 -0.38
N CYS A 26 4.43 9.50 -0.16
CA CYS A 26 3.93 8.17 -0.49
C CYS A 26 2.53 7.90 0.06
N GLN A 27 2.29 8.21 1.35
CA GLN A 27 0.97 8.06 1.98
C GLN A 27 -0.10 8.89 1.28
N SER A 28 0.17 10.18 1.04
CA SER A 28 -0.78 11.08 0.37
C SER A 28 -1.04 10.67 -1.07
N THR A 29 -0.05 10.09 -1.75
CA THR A 29 -0.18 9.57 -3.12
C THR A 29 -1.05 8.32 -3.16
N CYS A 30 -0.86 7.38 -2.23
CA CYS A 30 -1.73 6.20 -2.12
C CYS A 30 -3.18 6.60 -1.78
N ILE A 31 -3.38 7.59 -0.92
CA ILE A 31 -4.72 8.14 -0.63
C ILE A 31 -5.31 8.79 -1.88
N CYS A 32 -4.53 9.58 -2.63
CA CYS A 32 -4.98 10.19 -3.89
C CYS A 32 -5.46 9.11 -4.87
N ALA A 33 -4.67 8.05 -5.06
CA ALA A 33 -5.08 6.92 -5.89
C ALA A 33 -6.37 6.26 -5.39
N ALA A 34 -6.46 5.97 -4.09
CA ALA A 34 -7.64 5.33 -3.49
C ALA A 34 -8.91 6.17 -3.66
N THR A 35 -8.81 7.49 -3.60
CA THR A 35 -9.94 8.43 -3.62
C THR A 35 -10.31 8.97 -5.00
N GLY A 36 -9.77 8.40 -6.08
CA GLY A 36 -10.17 8.71 -7.45
C GLY A 36 -9.31 9.74 -8.18
N GLY A 37 -8.25 10.24 -7.56
CA GLY A 37 -7.34 11.22 -8.17
C GLY A 37 -7.87 12.65 -8.23
N ASP A 38 -9.07 12.92 -7.71
CA ASP A 38 -9.72 14.24 -7.82
C ASP A 38 -9.14 15.29 -6.83
N VAL A 39 -8.53 14.84 -5.75
CA VAL A 39 -7.89 15.70 -4.75
C VAL A 39 -6.37 15.64 -4.93
N SER A 40 -5.72 16.80 -5.01
CA SER A 40 -4.27 16.83 -5.20
C SER A 40 -3.51 16.24 -4.00
N ILE A 41 -2.37 15.61 -4.27
CA ILE A 41 -1.50 15.00 -3.24
C ILE A 41 -1.13 16.03 -2.16
N GLY A 42 -0.84 17.28 -2.55
CA GLY A 42 -0.55 18.37 -1.61
C GLY A 42 -1.74 18.67 -0.68
N ASN A 43 -2.94 18.80 -1.23
CA ASN A 43 -4.14 19.06 -0.41
C ASN A 43 -4.46 17.90 0.55
N ILE A 44 -4.21 16.65 0.12
CA ILE A 44 -4.35 15.48 1.01
C ILE A 44 -3.33 15.57 2.15
N ARG A 45 -2.05 15.89 1.84
CA ARG A 45 -1.02 16.04 2.87
C ARG A 45 -1.36 17.16 3.87
N ASP A 46 -1.83 18.29 3.38
CA ASP A 46 -2.26 19.39 4.25
C ASP A 46 -3.42 18.97 5.17
N ALA A 47 -4.40 18.24 4.62
CA ALA A 47 -5.50 17.70 5.39
C ALA A 47 -5.06 16.68 6.45
N LEU A 48 -4.07 15.81 6.13
CA LEU A 48 -3.48 14.89 7.11
C LEU A 48 -2.78 15.66 8.23
N SER A 49 -2.03 16.71 7.89
CA SER A 49 -1.32 17.56 8.88
C SER A 49 -2.28 18.27 9.85
N LEU A 50 -3.53 18.51 9.46
CA LEU A 50 -4.58 19.05 10.36
C LEU A 50 -5.14 17.98 11.31
N ILE A 51 -4.99 16.69 10.98
CA ILE A 51 -5.43 15.57 11.83
C ILE A 51 -4.31 15.20 12.80
N GLY A 52 -3.07 15.15 12.33
CA GLY A 52 -1.90 14.77 13.10
C GLY A 52 -0.64 14.68 12.25
N GLU A 53 0.31 13.84 12.64
CA GLU A 53 1.57 13.67 11.91
C GLU A 53 1.34 12.84 10.64
N PRO A 54 1.58 13.38 9.41
CA PRO A 54 1.53 12.63 8.19
C PRO A 54 2.59 11.50 8.20
N GLY A 55 2.21 10.31 7.71
CA GLY A 55 2.99 9.08 7.83
C GLY A 55 2.43 8.14 8.89
N SER A 56 1.72 8.65 9.90
CA SER A 56 1.03 7.82 10.89
C SER A 56 -0.12 7.03 10.25
N PRO A 57 -0.21 5.69 10.50
CA PRO A 57 -1.34 4.89 10.05
C PRO A 57 -2.68 5.35 10.68
N ASP A 58 -2.68 5.83 11.94
CA ASP A 58 -3.89 6.31 12.59
C ASP A 58 -4.43 7.59 11.93
N VAL A 59 -3.55 8.51 11.54
CA VAL A 59 -3.93 9.75 10.81
C VAL A 59 -4.50 9.41 9.44
N MET A 60 -3.87 8.49 8.73
CA MET A 60 -4.38 7.96 7.47
C MET A 60 -5.77 7.32 7.64
N GLY A 61 -5.92 6.49 8.68
CA GLY A 61 -7.18 5.82 9.00
C GLY A 61 -8.33 6.80 9.25
N GLN A 62 -8.07 7.88 9.98
CA GLN A 62 -9.08 8.93 10.22
C GLN A 62 -9.50 9.63 8.91
N TYR A 63 -8.56 9.89 8.01
CA TYR A 63 -8.87 10.48 6.71
C TYR A 63 -9.71 9.53 5.84
N LEU A 64 -9.27 8.27 5.71
CA LEU A 64 -9.96 7.26 4.91
C LEU A 64 -11.37 6.93 5.46
N THR A 65 -11.52 6.93 6.78
CA THR A 65 -12.84 6.77 7.42
C THR A 65 -13.82 7.87 7.00
N LYS A 66 -13.36 9.13 6.95
CA LYS A 66 -14.21 10.25 6.50
C LYS A 66 -14.63 10.13 5.05
N PHE A 67 -13.77 9.55 4.19
CA PHE A 67 -14.04 9.43 2.76
C PHE A 67 -14.89 8.19 2.44
N PHE A 68 -14.54 7.02 3.00
CA PHE A 68 -15.12 5.73 2.65
C PHE A 68 -16.19 5.22 3.63
N GLY A 69 -16.27 5.80 4.84
CA GLY A 69 -17.22 5.35 5.86
C GLY A 69 -17.07 3.86 6.20
N ASN A 70 -18.17 3.11 6.10
CA ASN A 70 -18.21 1.68 6.40
C ASN A 70 -17.49 0.77 5.38
N ARG A 71 -17.04 1.31 4.27
CA ARG A 71 -16.19 0.58 3.30
C ARG A 71 -14.73 0.48 3.74
N TYR A 72 -14.33 1.32 4.68
CA TYR A 72 -12.97 1.32 5.21
C TYR A 72 -12.85 0.52 6.51
N SER A 73 -11.73 -0.19 6.66
CA SER A 73 -11.29 -0.78 7.94
C SER A 73 -9.76 -0.76 8.04
N TYR A 74 -9.26 -0.77 9.29
CA TYR A 74 -7.84 -0.84 9.60
C TYR A 74 -7.51 -2.14 10.34
N HIS A 75 -6.51 -2.86 9.86
CA HIS A 75 -6.02 -4.13 10.42
C HIS A 75 -4.54 -3.96 10.79
N PRO A 76 -4.20 -3.76 12.07
CA PRO A 76 -2.82 -3.48 12.50
C PRO A 76 -1.92 -4.72 12.59
N LEU A 77 -2.47 -5.91 12.44
CA LEU A 77 -1.76 -7.20 12.57
C LEU A 77 -2.14 -8.15 11.43
N ALA A 78 -2.31 -7.62 10.21
CA ALA A 78 -2.65 -8.46 9.07
C ALA A 78 -1.47 -9.37 8.66
N SER A 79 -1.81 -10.58 8.22
CA SER A 79 -0.90 -11.57 7.65
C SER A 79 -0.97 -11.56 6.12
N ILE A 80 -0.08 -12.30 5.45
CA ILE A 80 -0.17 -12.54 3.99
C ILE A 80 -1.52 -13.17 3.63
N ASN A 81 -2.01 -14.10 4.44
CA ASN A 81 -3.31 -14.74 4.19
C ASN A 81 -4.48 -13.74 4.31
N ASP A 82 -4.41 -12.79 5.24
CA ASP A 82 -5.44 -11.74 5.38
C ASP A 82 -5.43 -10.80 4.17
N ILE A 83 -4.25 -10.38 3.70
CA ILE A 83 -4.11 -9.54 2.51
C ILE A 83 -4.69 -10.25 1.28
N ARG A 84 -4.40 -11.56 1.10
CA ARG A 84 -4.97 -12.35 0.01
C ARG A 84 -6.49 -12.43 0.08
N ALA A 85 -7.05 -12.65 1.28
CA ALA A 85 -8.49 -12.69 1.48
C ALA A 85 -9.16 -11.33 1.13
N ASP A 86 -8.51 -10.21 1.45
CA ASP A 86 -9.00 -8.89 1.08
C ASP A 86 -8.99 -8.66 -0.43
N ILE A 87 -7.91 -9.07 -1.13
CA ILE A 87 -7.84 -9.01 -2.59
C ILE A 87 -8.88 -9.93 -3.23
N ASP A 88 -9.09 -11.13 -2.69
CA ASP A 88 -10.13 -12.06 -3.15
C ASP A 88 -11.54 -11.45 -3.02
N ALA A 89 -11.77 -10.62 -2.02
CA ALA A 89 -13.00 -9.86 -1.84
C ALA A 89 -13.12 -8.61 -2.73
N GLY A 90 -12.14 -8.35 -3.61
CA GLY A 90 -12.10 -7.19 -4.50
C GLY A 90 -11.70 -5.88 -3.81
N CYS A 91 -11.16 -5.94 -2.62
CA CYS A 91 -10.71 -4.77 -1.87
C CYS A 91 -9.45 -4.16 -2.49
N LEU A 92 -9.22 -2.87 -2.22
CA LEU A 92 -7.92 -2.24 -2.30
C LEU A 92 -7.27 -2.31 -0.93
N VAL A 93 -6.00 -2.67 -0.88
CA VAL A 93 -5.17 -2.67 0.33
C VAL A 93 -4.12 -1.57 0.20
N ILE A 94 -3.96 -0.74 1.24
CA ILE A 94 -2.84 0.18 1.36
C ILE A 94 -2.03 -0.27 2.58
N ILE A 95 -0.72 -0.46 2.39
CA ILE A 95 0.14 -1.10 3.38
C ILE A 95 1.39 -0.27 3.65
N HIS A 96 1.82 -0.26 4.91
CA HIS A 96 3.06 0.35 5.35
C HIS A 96 4.17 -0.69 5.44
N GLY A 97 5.41 -0.32 5.07
CA GLY A 97 6.55 -1.23 5.14
C GLY A 97 7.90 -0.55 5.20
N TRP A 98 8.93 -1.33 5.55
CA TRP A 98 10.33 -0.92 5.65
C TRP A 98 11.09 -1.04 4.32
N PHE A 99 10.50 -0.55 3.23
CA PHE A 99 11.16 -0.44 1.93
C PHE A 99 12.26 0.64 1.96
N THR A 100 12.05 1.68 2.77
CA THR A 100 13.03 2.74 3.03
C THR A 100 13.35 2.87 4.52
N ARG A 101 14.36 3.65 4.87
CA ARG A 101 14.74 3.88 6.28
C ARG A 101 13.67 4.60 7.10
N SER A 102 12.87 5.43 6.45
CA SER A 102 11.78 6.20 7.09
C SER A 102 10.41 5.50 6.98
N GLY A 103 10.39 4.28 6.44
CA GLY A 103 9.16 3.60 6.05
C GLY A 103 8.65 4.08 4.69
N HIS A 104 7.71 3.33 4.11
CA HIS A 104 7.09 3.64 2.84
C HIS A 104 5.67 3.08 2.78
N VAL A 105 4.83 3.62 1.92
CA VAL A 105 3.42 3.22 1.76
C VAL A 105 3.16 2.90 0.30
N ILE A 106 2.58 1.74 0.04
CA ILE A 106 2.20 1.27 -1.29
C ILE A 106 0.74 0.82 -1.33
N CYS A 107 0.16 0.74 -2.51
CA CYS A 107 -1.12 0.08 -2.74
C CYS A 107 -0.90 -1.35 -3.23
N ILE A 108 -1.67 -2.30 -2.71
CA ILE A 108 -1.82 -3.64 -3.29
C ILE A 108 -3.19 -3.68 -3.94
N ASP A 109 -3.22 -3.86 -5.26
CA ASP A 109 -4.43 -3.80 -6.07
C ASP A 109 -4.79 -5.12 -6.75
N GLY A 110 -4.04 -6.18 -6.46
CA GLY A 110 -4.29 -7.50 -7.01
C GLY A 110 -3.29 -8.55 -6.56
N GLU A 111 -3.48 -9.75 -7.06
CA GLU A 111 -2.53 -10.85 -6.93
C GLU A 111 -2.36 -11.62 -8.23
N ASP A 112 -1.20 -12.21 -8.42
CA ASP A 112 -0.89 -13.18 -9.45
C ASP A 112 -0.13 -14.39 -8.85
N PRO A 113 0.22 -15.43 -9.63
CA PRO A 113 0.90 -16.62 -9.10
C PRO A 113 2.29 -16.35 -8.50
N THR A 114 2.88 -15.19 -8.72
CA THR A 114 4.25 -14.84 -8.27
C THR A 114 4.28 -13.91 -7.08
N GLY A 115 3.13 -13.30 -6.71
CA GLY A 115 3.02 -12.38 -5.59
C GLY A 115 1.84 -11.44 -5.66
N PHE A 116 2.02 -10.25 -5.10
CA PHE A 116 1.02 -9.19 -5.08
C PHE A 116 1.28 -8.16 -6.16
N ARG A 117 0.25 -7.83 -6.91
CA ARG A 117 0.29 -6.67 -7.79
C ARG A 117 0.21 -5.39 -6.97
N VAL A 118 1.14 -4.48 -7.21
CA VAL A 118 1.28 -3.24 -6.45
C VAL A 118 1.26 -2.01 -7.36
N MET A 119 0.81 -0.88 -6.81
CA MET A 119 1.20 0.44 -7.25
C MET A 119 2.13 1.02 -6.19
N ASP A 120 3.40 1.20 -6.55
CA ASP A 120 4.38 1.87 -5.73
C ASP A 120 4.55 3.32 -6.23
N PRO A 121 4.26 4.33 -5.39
CA PRO A 121 4.32 5.72 -5.82
C PRO A 121 5.75 6.25 -6.03
N ASN A 122 6.77 5.52 -5.59
CA ASN A 122 8.17 5.96 -5.69
C ASN A 122 8.83 5.46 -6.99
N ASP A 123 8.95 4.14 -7.14
CA ASP A 123 9.50 3.46 -8.32
C ASP A 123 9.38 1.93 -8.12
N GLU A 124 10.00 1.12 -9.02
CA GLU A 124 10.20 -0.30 -8.81
C GLU A 124 11.22 -0.54 -7.69
N PHE A 125 10.77 -1.23 -6.64
CA PHE A 125 11.64 -1.64 -5.53
C PHE A 125 12.39 -2.94 -5.88
N HIS A 126 13.69 -2.91 -5.77
CA HIS A 126 14.56 -4.06 -6.01
C HIS A 126 14.91 -4.76 -4.69
N ALA A 127 14.17 -5.83 -4.38
CA ALA A 127 14.29 -6.52 -3.09
C ALA A 127 15.66 -7.21 -2.87
N ASP A 128 16.36 -7.57 -3.94
CA ASP A 128 17.70 -8.18 -3.89
C ASP A 128 18.79 -7.22 -3.38
N ILE A 129 18.65 -5.93 -3.67
CA ILE A 129 19.54 -4.87 -3.15
C ILE A 129 18.87 -4.05 -2.04
N TRP A 130 17.58 -4.28 -1.78
CA TRP A 130 16.73 -3.60 -0.82
C TRP A 130 16.73 -2.09 -0.99
N ASP A 131 16.55 -1.63 -2.23
CA ASP A 131 16.60 -0.21 -2.59
C ASP A 131 15.79 0.11 -3.86
N TYR A 132 15.63 1.40 -4.11
CA TYR A 132 15.10 1.95 -5.36
C TYR A 132 16.28 2.42 -6.22
N PRO A 133 16.58 1.79 -7.38
CA PRO A 133 17.71 2.17 -8.23
C PRO A 133 17.44 3.49 -8.99
N ALA A 134 16.16 3.85 -9.16
CA ALA A 134 15.70 5.14 -9.65
C ALA A 134 14.60 5.67 -8.73
N GLU A 135 14.23 6.92 -8.84
CA GLU A 135 13.16 7.54 -8.04
C GLU A 135 12.36 8.51 -8.92
N ASP A 136 12.08 8.12 -10.17
CA ASP A 136 11.58 9.06 -11.18
C ASP A 136 10.11 8.82 -11.57
N GLN A 137 9.59 7.60 -11.41
CA GLN A 137 8.25 7.24 -11.88
C GLN A 137 7.61 6.19 -11.00
N ALA A 138 6.32 6.35 -10.72
CA ALA A 138 5.57 5.31 -10.03
C ALA A 138 5.62 3.98 -10.80
N PHE A 139 5.72 2.90 -10.06
CA PHE A 139 5.73 1.54 -10.57
C PHE A 139 4.35 0.89 -10.43
N GLN A 140 3.99 0.09 -11.43
CA GLN A 140 2.89 -0.86 -11.33
C GLN A 140 3.35 -2.22 -11.83
N GLY A 141 3.49 -3.16 -10.92
CA GLY A 141 4.00 -4.49 -11.21
C GLY A 141 3.78 -5.45 -10.06
N THR A 142 4.61 -6.48 -9.92
CA THR A 142 4.44 -7.51 -8.91
C THR A 142 5.61 -7.54 -7.95
N TYR A 143 5.33 -7.46 -6.65
CA TYR A 143 6.26 -7.77 -5.57
C TYR A 143 5.96 -9.18 -5.03
N SER A 144 7.01 -9.97 -4.81
CA SER A 144 6.86 -11.32 -4.27
C SER A 144 6.26 -11.32 -2.87
N ASP A 145 5.60 -12.42 -2.49
CA ASP A 145 5.11 -12.62 -1.13
C ASP A 145 6.23 -12.41 -0.10
N LEU A 146 7.43 -12.89 -0.41
CA LEU A 146 8.57 -12.75 0.48
C LEU A 146 8.99 -11.29 0.63
N CYS A 147 8.93 -10.48 -0.42
CA CYS A 147 9.21 -9.05 -0.36
C CYS A 147 8.19 -8.34 0.57
N ILE A 148 6.90 -8.57 0.35
CA ILE A 148 5.82 -7.99 1.18
C ILE A 148 5.92 -8.49 2.63
N TYR A 149 6.19 -9.79 2.84
CA TYR A 149 6.38 -10.36 4.17
C TYR A 149 7.55 -9.70 4.91
N ALA A 150 8.69 -9.60 4.26
CA ALA A 150 9.89 -9.02 4.86
C ALA A 150 9.71 -7.53 5.17
N ALA A 151 9.18 -6.75 4.21
CA ALA A 151 9.03 -5.31 4.37
C ALA A 151 7.93 -4.91 5.35
N CYS A 152 6.80 -5.63 5.35
CA CYS A 152 5.56 -5.16 5.98
C CYS A 152 5.14 -5.95 7.22
N ILE A 153 5.68 -7.18 7.43
CA ILE A 153 5.20 -8.08 8.48
C ILE A 153 6.32 -8.46 9.45
N ALA A 154 7.45 -8.90 8.95
CA ALA A 154 8.49 -9.53 9.76
C ALA A 154 9.62 -8.59 10.15
N GLY A 155 9.96 -7.62 9.29
CA GLY A 155 11.04 -6.66 9.55
C GLY A 155 10.59 -5.54 10.49
N GLU A 156 11.50 -5.12 11.38
CA GLU A 156 11.30 -4.03 12.34
C GLU A 156 12.05 -2.74 11.91
N SER A 157 12.85 -2.84 10.86
CA SER A 157 13.58 -1.75 10.21
C SER A 157 13.94 -2.14 8.78
N ARG A 158 14.45 -1.18 7.98
CA ARG A 158 14.90 -1.45 6.60
C ARG A 158 15.98 -2.55 6.54
N ASP A 159 16.97 -2.48 7.41
CA ASP A 159 18.11 -3.41 7.40
C ASP A 159 17.69 -4.80 7.94
N ASP A 160 16.75 -4.84 8.88
CA ASP A 160 16.17 -6.08 9.36
C ASP A 160 15.26 -6.72 8.30
N ALA A 161 14.41 -5.95 7.62
CA ALA A 161 13.59 -6.43 6.52
C ALA A 161 14.43 -7.05 5.40
N HIS A 162 15.56 -6.43 5.03
CA HIS A 162 16.49 -7.00 4.06
C HIS A 162 17.09 -8.32 4.55
N SER A 163 17.41 -8.42 5.83
CA SER A 163 17.91 -9.67 6.43
C SER A 163 16.85 -10.77 6.41
N VAL A 164 15.59 -10.45 6.72
CA VAL A 164 14.45 -11.38 6.62
C VAL A 164 14.27 -11.86 5.17
N TYR A 165 14.33 -10.94 4.21
CA TYR A 165 14.24 -11.30 2.79
C TYR A 165 15.38 -12.22 2.38
N ALA A 166 16.61 -11.92 2.75
CA ALA A 166 17.77 -12.74 2.43
C ALA A 166 17.71 -14.15 3.06
N ALA A 167 17.04 -14.30 4.19
CA ALA A 167 16.81 -15.60 4.83
C ALA A 167 15.85 -16.50 4.05
N GLY A 168 15.00 -15.93 3.19
CA GLY A 168 14.13 -16.64 2.28
C GLY A 168 12.97 -17.41 2.91
N ALA A 169 12.73 -17.26 4.22
CA ALA A 169 11.66 -17.96 4.92
C ALA A 169 10.43 -17.05 5.07
N ILE A 170 9.25 -17.61 4.82
CA ILE A 170 7.97 -16.90 4.95
C ILE A 170 6.99 -17.69 5.79
N ASP A 171 6.33 -17.02 6.74
CA ASP A 171 5.17 -17.53 7.46
C ASP A 171 3.93 -16.73 7.03
N HIS A 172 3.11 -17.33 6.18
CA HIS A 172 1.92 -16.70 5.61
C HIS A 172 0.83 -16.40 6.66
N ALA A 173 0.90 -17.01 7.85
CA ALA A 173 -0.06 -16.81 8.93
C ALA A 173 0.43 -15.82 10.00
N LYS A 174 1.73 -15.46 9.99
CA LYS A 174 2.26 -14.46 10.90
C LYS A 174 1.62 -13.11 10.63
N GLY A 175 0.99 -12.52 11.64
CA GLY A 175 0.47 -11.15 11.60
C GLY A 175 1.55 -10.12 11.93
N GLY A 176 1.35 -8.88 11.46
CA GLY A 176 2.28 -7.77 11.72
C GLY A 176 2.08 -6.57 10.81
N ALA A 177 1.44 -6.75 9.65
CA ALA A 177 1.24 -5.66 8.71
C ALA A 177 0.23 -4.63 9.19
N TRP A 178 0.50 -3.35 8.92
CA TRP A 178 -0.45 -2.24 9.05
C TRP A 178 -1.19 -2.05 7.73
N VAL A 179 -2.42 -2.54 7.69
CA VAL A 179 -3.24 -2.61 6.48
C VAL A 179 -4.47 -1.70 6.60
N HIS A 180 -4.61 -0.80 5.64
CA HIS A 180 -5.81 -0.03 5.38
C HIS A 180 -6.57 -0.71 4.24
N ARG A 181 -7.73 -1.27 4.57
CA ARG A 181 -8.58 -2.00 3.64
C ARG A 181 -9.72 -1.12 3.17
N ILE A 182 -9.95 -1.06 1.86
CA ILE A 182 -11.08 -0.36 1.25
C ILE A 182 -11.89 -1.38 0.45
N ALA A 183 -13.11 -1.65 0.89
CA ALA A 183 -14.02 -2.54 0.19
C ALA A 183 -14.59 -1.86 -1.07
N PRO A 184 -14.92 -2.64 -2.13
CA PRO A 184 -15.64 -2.12 -3.28
C PRO A 184 -16.98 -1.52 -2.86
N GLY A 185 -17.44 -0.50 -3.60
CA GLY A 185 -18.77 0.06 -3.42
C GLY A 185 -19.85 -1.01 -3.74
N VAL A 186 -20.96 -0.94 -3.05
CA VAL A 186 -22.13 -1.72 -3.47
C VAL A 186 -22.59 -1.10 -4.78
N VAL A 187 -22.41 -1.82 -5.88
CA VAL A 187 -23.04 -1.45 -7.15
C VAL A 187 -24.54 -1.71 -6.94
N SER A 188 -25.31 -0.65 -6.69
CA SER A 188 -26.76 -0.76 -6.74
C SER A 188 -27.14 -1.15 -8.16
N ALA A 189 -27.67 -2.35 -8.32
CA ALA A 189 -28.21 -2.85 -9.57
C ALA A 189 -29.42 -2.03 -10.01
#